data_f39ee0c95c91af0f28e8376fd564154c
#
_entry.id   f39ee0c95c91af0f28e8376fd564154c
#
_cell.length_a   1.000
_cell.length_b   1.000
_cell.length_c   1.000
_cell.angle_alpha   90.00
_cell.angle_beta   90.00
_cell.angle_gamma   90.00
#
_symmetry.space_group_name_H-M   'P 1'
#
loop_
_entity.id
_entity.type
_entity.pdbx_description
1 polymer ?
#
loop_
_entity_poly.entity_id
_entity_poly.type
_entity_poly.pdbx_seq_one_letter_code
_entity_poly.pdbx_strand_id
1 'polypeptide(L)'
;MEIMVSILTTTYNHNPYIIQALDSLLAQRTNFAYEIIVHDDASTDGTAEIVQTYAEKYPDKIHAVLQKENQYSKGRNVYEFMRPLIRGKYIAQCEGDDYWCDEYKLQRQVH
;
A
#
# COMPACT_ATOMS: atom_id res chain seq x y z
N MET A 1 -14.45 10.13 9.21
CA MET A 1 -15.02 9.29 8.17
C MET A 1 -14.58 7.85 8.39
N GLU A 2 -15.52 6.93 8.32
CA GLU A 2 -15.21 5.53 8.53
C GLU A 2 -14.50 4.95 7.29
N ILE A 3 -13.40 4.22 7.50
CA ILE A 3 -12.67 3.57 6.42
C ILE A 3 -13.25 2.18 6.19
N MET A 4 -13.68 1.91 4.97
CA MET A 4 -14.27 0.61 4.63
C MET A 4 -13.20 -0.43 4.28
N VAL A 5 -12.18 -0.05 3.52
CA VAL A 5 -11.14 -0.97 3.04
C VAL A 5 -9.76 -0.42 3.34
N SER A 6 -8.89 -1.27 3.87
CA SER A 6 -7.45 -1.01 3.97
C SER A 6 -6.75 -1.85 2.92
N ILE A 7 -6.05 -1.20 1.99
CA ILE A 7 -5.24 -1.90 0.98
C ILE A 7 -3.84 -2.05 1.55
N LEU A 8 -3.37 -3.29 1.67
CA LEU A 8 -2.03 -3.58 2.17
C LEU A 8 -1.10 -3.82 0.98
N THR A 9 -0.06 -3.02 0.87
CA THR A 9 0.93 -3.12 -0.20
C THR A 9 2.30 -3.35 0.42
N THR A 10 2.92 -4.47 0.08
CA THR A 10 4.29 -4.77 0.49
C THR A 10 5.22 -4.57 -0.69
N THR A 11 6.38 -3.96 -0.46
CA THR A 11 7.33 -3.71 -1.53
C THR A 11 8.77 -3.87 -1.04
N TYR A 12 9.62 -4.37 -1.93
CA TYR A 12 11.06 -4.45 -1.73
C TYR A 12 11.73 -4.42 -3.09
N ASN A 13 12.46 -3.34 -3.37
CA ASN A 13 13.19 -3.15 -4.63
C ASN A 13 12.28 -3.28 -5.86
N HIS A 14 11.15 -2.59 -5.84
CA HIS A 14 10.18 -2.56 -6.93
C HIS A 14 10.21 -1.22 -7.70
N ASN A 15 11.38 -0.54 -7.77
CA ASN A 15 11.49 0.79 -8.37
C ASN A 15 10.80 0.90 -9.74
N PRO A 16 11.01 -0.05 -10.68
CA PRO A 16 10.38 0.07 -11.99
C PRO A 16 8.85 -0.05 -11.97
N TYR A 17 8.26 -0.59 -10.90
CA TYR A 17 6.84 -0.96 -10.86
C TYR A 17 6.04 -0.17 -9.85
N ILE A 18 6.69 0.42 -8.81
CA ILE A 18 5.97 0.96 -7.66
C ILE A 18 5.07 2.14 -8.03
N ILE A 19 5.47 2.98 -8.97
CA ILE A 19 4.66 4.11 -9.41
C ILE A 19 3.37 3.63 -10.04
N GLN A 20 3.45 2.67 -10.95
CA GLN A 20 2.26 2.11 -11.59
C GLN A 20 1.34 1.45 -10.57
N ALA A 21 1.92 0.72 -9.60
CA ALA A 21 1.15 0.09 -8.55
C ALA A 21 0.38 1.12 -7.73
N LEU A 22 1.07 2.14 -7.20
CA LEU A 22 0.44 3.16 -6.36
C LEU A 22 -0.60 3.97 -7.14
N ASP A 23 -0.30 4.34 -8.39
CA ASP A 23 -1.24 5.07 -9.23
C ASP A 23 -2.52 4.26 -9.47
N SER A 24 -2.40 2.94 -9.66
CA SER A 24 -3.56 2.08 -9.86
C SER A 24 -4.45 2.00 -8.63
N LEU A 25 -3.84 2.05 -7.44
CA LEU A 25 -4.59 2.03 -6.18
C LEU A 25 -5.27 3.38 -5.92
N LEU A 26 -4.61 4.47 -6.25
CA LEU A 26 -5.18 5.82 -6.11
C LEU A 26 -6.31 6.06 -7.11
N ALA A 27 -6.31 5.35 -8.23
CA ALA A 27 -7.32 5.48 -9.28
C ALA A 27 -8.62 4.75 -8.96
N GLN A 28 -8.70 4.00 -7.87
CA GLN A 28 -9.90 3.23 -7.54
C GLN A 28 -11.11 4.13 -7.30
N ARG A 29 -12.22 3.80 -7.93
CA ARG A 29 -13.48 4.53 -7.82
C ARG A 29 -14.42 3.77 -6.91
N THR A 30 -14.78 4.40 -5.80
CA THR A 30 -15.62 3.79 -4.77
C THR A 30 -16.60 4.82 -4.21
N ASN A 31 -17.72 4.33 -3.66
CA ASN A 31 -18.65 5.17 -2.91
C ASN A 31 -18.39 5.08 -1.40
N PHE A 32 -17.23 4.57 -1.02
CA PHE A 32 -16.79 4.46 0.37
C PHE A 32 -15.35 4.92 0.48
N ALA A 33 -14.90 5.22 1.70
CA ALA A 33 -13.52 5.60 1.94
C ALA A 33 -12.62 4.38 2.04
N TYR A 34 -11.43 4.48 1.47
CA TYR A 34 -10.40 3.45 1.60
C TYR A 34 -9.05 4.10 1.87
N GLU A 35 -8.12 3.32 2.42
CA GLU A 35 -6.75 3.76 2.68
C GLU A 35 -5.77 2.78 2.08
N ILE A 36 -4.53 3.23 1.90
CA ILE A 36 -3.44 2.41 1.36
C ILE A 36 -2.32 2.43 2.40
N ILE A 37 -1.95 1.23 2.87
CA ILE A 37 -0.83 1.08 3.81
C ILE A 37 0.29 0.42 3.04
N VAL A 38 1.43 1.11 2.88
CA VAL A 38 2.57 0.63 2.12
C VAL A 38 3.71 0.33 3.07
N HIS A 39 4.17 -0.91 3.06
CA HIS A 39 5.34 -1.34 3.82
C HIS A 39 6.51 -1.53 2.86
N ASP A 40 7.56 -0.71 3.01
CA ASP A 40 8.80 -0.87 2.27
C ASP A 40 9.83 -1.53 3.17
N ASP A 41 10.37 -2.65 2.72
CA ASP A 41 11.24 -3.49 3.54
C ASP A 41 12.72 -3.19 3.29
N ALA A 42 13.09 -1.91 3.49
CA ALA A 42 14.46 -1.41 3.36
C ALA A 42 15.00 -1.54 1.93
N SER A 43 14.24 -1.04 0.96
CA SER A 43 14.65 -1.03 -0.44
C SER A 43 15.93 -0.21 -0.64
N THR A 44 16.75 -0.66 -1.57
CA THR A 44 18.03 -0.01 -1.91
C THR A 44 18.03 0.63 -3.30
N ASP A 45 16.92 0.56 -4.04
CA ASP A 45 16.83 0.99 -5.43
C ASP A 45 16.01 2.29 -5.64
N GLY A 46 15.69 3.01 -4.56
CA GLY A 46 14.89 4.23 -4.65
C GLY A 46 13.40 4.03 -4.42
N THR A 47 12.95 2.80 -4.21
CA THR A 47 11.52 2.50 -3.96
C THR A 47 11.01 3.26 -2.74
N ALA A 48 11.79 3.26 -1.63
CA ALA A 48 11.36 3.90 -0.39
C ALA A 48 11.11 5.40 -0.57
N GLU A 49 11.97 6.08 -1.32
CA GLU A 49 11.84 7.51 -1.58
C GLU A 49 10.57 7.81 -2.38
N ILE A 50 10.23 6.95 -3.33
CA ILE A 50 9.00 7.10 -4.12
C ILE A 50 7.78 6.92 -3.22
N VAL A 51 7.78 5.90 -2.37
CA VAL A 51 6.69 5.65 -1.42
C VAL A 51 6.51 6.84 -0.49
N GLN A 52 7.62 7.38 0.03
CA GLN A 52 7.56 8.53 0.91
C GLN A 52 6.97 9.76 0.21
N THR A 53 7.38 10.01 -1.03
CA THR A 53 6.85 11.12 -1.82
C THR A 53 5.33 11.00 -1.98
N TYR A 54 4.84 9.79 -2.26
CA TYR A 54 3.40 9.55 -2.38
C TYR A 54 2.67 9.75 -1.05
N ALA A 55 3.25 9.29 0.05
CA ALA A 55 2.63 9.46 1.37
C ALA A 55 2.55 10.92 1.76
N GLU A 56 3.55 11.73 1.41
CA GLU A 56 3.55 13.16 1.69
C GLU A 56 2.53 13.89 0.81
N LYS A 57 2.34 13.44 -0.43
CA LYS A 57 1.40 14.05 -1.37
C LYS A 57 -0.05 13.67 -1.04
N TYR A 58 -0.28 12.47 -0.53
CA TYR A 58 -1.61 11.95 -0.22
C TYR A 58 -1.69 11.48 1.24
N PRO A 59 -1.47 12.39 2.22
CA PRO A 59 -1.35 11.98 3.63
C PRO A 59 -2.63 11.40 4.21
N ASP A 60 -3.80 11.74 3.66
CA ASP A 60 -5.07 11.21 4.12
C ASP A 60 -5.39 9.83 3.54
N LYS A 61 -4.63 9.39 2.56
CA LYS A 61 -4.90 8.14 1.83
C LYS A 61 -3.78 7.13 2.00
N ILE A 62 -2.51 7.56 1.93
CA ILE A 62 -1.35 6.67 1.94
C ILE A 62 -0.61 6.81 3.26
N HIS A 63 -0.40 5.68 3.93
CA HIS A 63 0.38 5.59 5.16
C HIS A 63 1.58 4.68 4.89
N ALA A 64 2.79 5.21 5.05
CA ALA A 64 4.01 4.49 4.73
C ALA A 64 4.68 3.94 5.98
N VAL A 65 5.11 2.69 5.92
CA VAL A 65 5.99 2.06 6.91
C VAL A 65 7.31 1.79 6.20
N LEU A 66 8.33 2.59 6.50
CA LEU A 66 9.62 2.52 5.84
C LEU A 66 10.63 1.90 6.80
N GLN A 67 11.01 0.64 6.56
CA GLN A 67 11.96 -0.07 7.39
C GLN A 67 13.39 0.39 7.08
N LYS A 68 14.22 0.44 8.11
CA LYS A 68 15.64 0.74 7.97
C LYS A 68 16.47 -0.52 7.73
N GLU A 69 15.94 -1.67 8.13
CA GLU A 69 16.56 -2.98 7.96
C GLU A 69 15.53 -3.93 7.38
N ASN A 70 15.97 -4.83 6.51
CA ASN A 70 15.09 -5.80 5.87
C ASN A 70 14.55 -6.78 6.93
N GLN A 71 13.25 -6.79 7.12
CA GLN A 71 12.59 -7.60 8.13
C GLN A 71 12.31 -9.02 7.66
N TYR A 72 12.03 -9.19 6.37
CA TYR A 72 11.79 -10.51 5.80
C TYR A 72 13.00 -11.42 5.96
N SER A 73 14.20 -10.90 5.72
CA SER A 73 15.45 -11.67 5.86
C SER A 73 15.73 -12.07 7.31
N LYS A 74 15.08 -11.41 8.27
CA LYS A 74 15.16 -11.75 9.70
C LYS A 74 14.09 -12.74 10.13
N GLY A 75 13.32 -13.26 9.18
CA GLY A 75 12.24 -14.19 9.47
C GLY A 75 10.98 -13.54 10.01
N ARG A 76 10.85 -12.20 9.91
CA ARG A 76 9.68 -11.48 10.39
C ARG A 76 8.56 -11.47 9.36
N ASN A 77 7.35 -11.56 9.82
CA ASN A 77 6.16 -11.37 8.97
C ASN A 77 5.93 -9.87 8.83
N VAL A 78 6.13 -9.32 7.61
CA VAL A 78 6.04 -7.87 7.39
C VAL A 78 4.65 -7.32 7.67
N TYR A 79 3.61 -8.13 7.60
CA TYR A 79 2.24 -7.68 7.90
C TYR A 79 2.06 -7.30 9.37
N GLU A 80 2.93 -7.78 10.28
CA GLU A 80 2.92 -7.37 11.67
C GLU A 80 3.09 -5.86 11.84
N PHE A 81 3.88 -5.25 10.95
CA PHE A 81 4.17 -3.82 11.03
C PHE A 81 3.03 -2.97 10.45
N MET A 82 2.16 -3.58 9.67
CA MET A 82 1.03 -2.89 9.03
C MET A 82 -0.25 -2.99 9.85
N ARG A 83 -0.39 -4.08 10.60
CA ARG A 83 -1.60 -4.38 11.38
C ARG A 83 -2.07 -3.24 12.27
N PRO A 84 -1.19 -2.55 13.04
CA PRO A 84 -1.63 -1.47 13.91
C PRO A 84 -2.22 -0.27 13.16
N LEU A 85 -1.96 -0.15 11.85
CA LEU A 85 -2.43 0.98 11.04
C LEU A 85 -3.76 0.69 10.35
N ILE A 86 -4.22 -0.58 10.36
CA ILE A 86 -5.43 -0.97 9.66
C ILE A 86 -6.65 -0.38 10.35
N ARG A 87 -7.42 0.42 9.60
CA ARG A 87 -8.67 1.00 10.08
C ARG A 87 -9.88 0.52 9.30
N GLY A 88 -9.64 -0.14 8.17
CA GLY A 88 -10.69 -0.61 7.31
C GLY A 88 -11.42 -1.82 7.86
N LYS A 89 -12.69 -1.94 7.51
CA LYS A 89 -13.51 -3.11 7.86
C LYS A 89 -13.08 -4.33 7.05
N TYR A 90 -12.60 -4.12 5.83
CA TYR A 90 -12.10 -5.16 4.94
C TYR A 90 -10.66 -4.89 4.56
N ILE A 91 -9.93 -5.94 4.21
CA ILE A 91 -8.53 -5.86 3.80
C ILE A 91 -8.41 -6.34 2.37
N ALA A 92 -7.72 -5.57 1.54
CA ALA A 92 -7.32 -5.96 0.19
C ALA A 92 -5.79 -5.92 0.10
N GLN A 93 -5.22 -6.64 -0.86
CA GLN A 93 -3.77 -6.73 -1.01
C GLN A 93 -3.37 -6.44 -2.45
N CYS A 94 -2.25 -5.72 -2.60
CA CYS A 94 -1.63 -5.48 -3.89
C CYS A 94 -0.13 -5.32 -3.67
N GLU A 95 0.70 -6.19 -4.26
CA GLU A 95 2.14 -6.07 -4.12
C GLU A 95 2.69 -4.91 -4.95
N GLY A 96 3.86 -4.38 -4.56
CA GLY A 96 4.45 -3.21 -5.19
C GLY A 96 4.92 -3.41 -6.63
N ASP A 97 4.97 -4.66 -7.11
CA ASP A 97 5.31 -4.99 -8.48
C ASP A 97 4.07 -5.35 -9.33
N ASP A 98 2.89 -5.11 -8.80
CA ASP A 98 1.63 -5.40 -9.48
C ASP A 98 0.83 -4.11 -9.64
N TYR A 99 -0.26 -4.17 -10.36
CA TYR A 99 -1.18 -3.04 -10.49
C TYR A 99 -2.58 -3.53 -10.82
N TRP A 100 -3.57 -2.72 -10.43
CA TRP A 100 -4.97 -3.03 -10.68
C TRP A 100 -5.45 -2.29 -11.92
N CYS A 101 -5.81 -3.01 -12.97
CA CYS A 101 -6.29 -2.41 -14.21
C CYS A 101 -7.79 -2.11 -14.22
N ASP A 102 -8.54 -2.55 -13.20
CA ASP A 102 -9.96 -2.26 -13.05
C ASP A 102 -10.16 -1.21 -11.96
N GLU A 103 -10.56 0.00 -12.34
CA GLU A 103 -10.76 1.11 -11.39
C GLU A 103 -11.96 0.91 -10.47
N TYR A 104 -12.76 -0.13 -10.69
CA TYR A 104 -13.91 -0.47 -9.85
C TYR A 104 -13.70 -1.76 -9.05
N LYS A 105 -12.46 -2.25 -8.99
CA LYS A 105 -12.17 -3.51 -8.31
C LYS A 105 -12.65 -3.53 -6.86
N LEU A 106 -12.33 -2.49 -6.09
CA LEU A 106 -12.75 -2.40 -4.69
C LEU A 106 -14.26 -2.32 -4.56
N GLN A 107 -14.89 -1.50 -5.40
CA GLN A 107 -16.34 -1.31 -5.35
C GLN A 107 -17.06 -2.63 -5.58
N ARG A 108 -16.59 -3.45 -6.51
CA ARG A 108 -17.20 -4.74 -6.81
C ARG A 108 -17.00 -5.76 -5.69
N GLN A 109 -15.82 -5.74 -5.05
CA GLN A 109 -15.49 -6.73 -4.01
C GLN A 109 -16.23 -6.49 -2.70
N VAL A 110 -16.63 -5.26 -2.41
CA VAL A 110 -17.33 -4.93 -1.17
C VAL A 110 -18.84 -5.20 -1.29
N HIS A 111 -19.35 -5.22 -2.49
CA HIS A 111 -20.77 -5.50 -2.71
C HIS A 111 -21.05 -7.01 -2.89
#